data_7f9bdc58b9f3783bd25982a0b9a09aa9
#
_entry.id   7f9bdc58b9f3783bd25982a0b9a09aa9
#
_cell.length_a   1.000
_cell.length_b   1.000
_cell.length_c   1.000
_cell.angle_alpha   90.00
_cell.angle_beta   90.00
_cell.angle_gamma   90.00
#
_symmetry.space_group_name_H-M   'P 1'
#
loop_
_entity.id
_entity.type
_entity.pdbx_description
1 polymer ?
#
loop_
_entity_poly.entity_id
_entity_poly.type
_entity_poly.pdbx_seq_one_letter_code
_entity_poly.pdbx_strand_id
1 'polypeptide(L)'
;PYVEAKDARRMDKFILCSVVAAQLAMEDSKLDLEKEDRTRIGVIAGSAAGGLDTIQKNHEVMMARGYHKCSPFMVPMMISNMAAGKISIKYGLRGMSKAILTACSTGAHSIGDAARAIQYGDADIMVAGGAEAGICDLGIGAFTSAKTLSRHNDEPTKASRPYDINRDGFIMSEGAGIVVLEEREHAIARGAKIYAELVGYGQSSDAYDMVAPD
;
A
#
# COMPACT_ATOMS: atom_id res chain seq x y z
N PRO A 1 -15.65 2.40 14.04
CA PRO A 1 -14.21 2.31 13.75
C PRO A 1 -13.95 1.01 13.01
N TYR A 2 -13.12 1.06 11.94
CA TYR A 2 -12.78 -0.10 11.10
C TYR A 2 -11.78 -1.06 11.76
N VAL A 3 -11.03 -0.59 12.74
CA VAL A 3 -9.99 -1.33 13.45
C VAL A 3 -10.07 -1.03 14.95
N GLU A 4 -9.96 -2.07 15.76
CA GLU A 4 -9.91 -1.93 17.21
C GLU A 4 -8.69 -1.13 17.67
N ALA A 5 -8.84 -0.25 18.65
CA ALA A 5 -7.78 0.63 19.13
C ALA A 5 -6.53 -0.13 19.63
N LYS A 6 -6.69 -1.35 20.15
CA LYS A 6 -5.58 -2.21 20.58
C LYS A 6 -4.75 -2.70 19.39
N ASP A 7 -5.40 -3.06 18.29
CA ASP A 7 -4.74 -3.54 17.09
C ASP A 7 -4.11 -2.38 16.31
N ALA A 8 -4.79 -1.23 16.22
CA ALA A 8 -4.26 -0.03 15.60
C ALA A 8 -2.92 0.42 16.21
N ARG A 9 -2.74 0.26 17.53
CA ARG A 9 -1.47 0.58 18.22
C ARG A 9 -0.30 -0.34 17.85
N ARG A 10 -0.56 -1.45 17.17
CA ARG A 10 0.44 -2.43 16.70
C ARG A 10 0.62 -2.39 15.18
N MET A 11 0.17 -1.32 14.55
CA MET A 11 0.29 -1.06 13.11
C MET A 11 0.88 0.32 12.91
N ASP A 12 1.81 0.44 11.97
CA ASP A 12 2.13 1.75 11.39
C ASP A 12 0.94 2.25 10.56
N LYS A 13 0.89 3.55 10.30
CA LYS A 13 -0.23 4.16 9.57
C LYS A 13 -0.44 3.55 8.18
N PHE A 14 0.65 3.20 7.44
CA PHE A 14 0.48 2.60 6.12
C PHE A 14 -0.24 1.25 6.20
N ILE A 15 0.05 0.43 7.22
CA ILE A 15 -0.63 -0.84 7.47
C ILE A 15 -2.10 -0.58 7.82
N LEU A 16 -2.35 0.37 8.71
CA LEU A 16 -3.70 0.73 9.13
C LEU A 16 -4.55 1.19 7.94
N CYS A 17 -4.01 2.10 7.11
CA CYS A 17 -4.67 2.57 5.89
C CYS A 17 -4.95 1.41 4.92
N SER A 18 -3.98 0.50 4.73
CA SER A 18 -4.16 -0.69 3.88
C SER A 18 -5.27 -1.60 4.37
N VAL A 19 -5.33 -1.86 5.68
CA VAL A 19 -6.36 -2.73 6.28
C VAL A 19 -7.74 -2.11 6.15
N VAL A 20 -7.87 -0.78 6.34
CA VAL A 20 -9.13 -0.07 6.17
C VAL A 20 -9.57 -0.05 4.70
N ALA A 21 -8.66 0.26 3.77
CA ALA A 21 -8.96 0.24 2.35
C ALA A 21 -9.34 -1.17 1.85
N ALA A 22 -8.64 -2.20 2.34
CA ALA A 22 -8.99 -3.59 2.05
C ALA A 22 -10.37 -3.97 2.61
N GLN A 23 -10.73 -3.48 3.79
CA GLN A 23 -12.07 -3.70 4.33
C GLN A 23 -13.14 -3.11 3.43
N LEU A 24 -12.98 -1.87 3.00
CA LEU A 24 -13.93 -1.22 2.10
C LEU A 24 -14.05 -1.97 0.76
N ALA A 25 -12.92 -2.43 0.20
CA ALA A 25 -12.91 -3.21 -1.04
C ALA A 25 -13.59 -4.57 -0.89
N MET A 26 -13.33 -5.27 0.22
CA MET A 26 -13.96 -6.58 0.50
C MET A 26 -15.47 -6.44 0.74
N GLU A 27 -15.91 -5.42 1.47
CA GLU A 27 -17.33 -5.12 1.70
C GLU A 27 -18.05 -4.78 0.38
N ASP A 28 -17.42 -3.98 -0.48
CA ASP A 28 -17.98 -3.61 -1.79
C ASP A 28 -18.04 -4.80 -2.76
N SER A 29 -17.04 -5.67 -2.75
CA SER A 29 -16.99 -6.88 -3.57
C SER A 29 -18.09 -7.88 -3.25
N LYS A 30 -18.66 -7.83 -2.06
CA LYS A 30 -19.66 -8.78 -1.52
C LYS A 30 -19.20 -10.24 -1.60
N LEU A 31 -17.90 -10.47 -1.51
CA LEU A 31 -17.32 -11.80 -1.52
C LEU A 31 -17.69 -12.56 -0.24
N ASP A 32 -18.30 -13.73 -0.40
CA ASP A 32 -18.68 -14.60 0.71
C ASP A 32 -17.55 -15.61 0.99
N LEU A 33 -16.66 -15.26 1.90
CA LEU A 33 -15.48 -16.08 2.23
C LEU A 33 -15.79 -17.48 2.77
N GLU A 34 -17.02 -17.74 3.19
CA GLU A 34 -17.42 -19.10 3.63
C GLU A 34 -17.70 -20.04 2.43
N LYS A 35 -17.88 -19.47 1.24
CA LYS A 35 -18.09 -20.22 0.00
C LYS A 35 -16.83 -20.35 -0.84
N GLU A 36 -15.78 -19.63 -0.48
CA GLU A 36 -14.56 -19.53 -1.27
C GLU A 36 -13.44 -20.43 -0.73
N ASP A 37 -12.65 -20.98 -1.64
CA ASP A 37 -11.37 -21.58 -1.26
C ASP A 37 -10.35 -20.50 -0.94
N ARG A 38 -10.15 -20.22 0.34
CA ARG A 38 -9.23 -19.19 0.81
C ARG A 38 -7.76 -19.46 0.43
N THR A 39 -7.42 -20.68 -0.02
CA THR A 39 -6.08 -20.99 -0.55
C THR A 39 -5.88 -20.45 -1.96
N ARG A 40 -6.98 -20.10 -2.64
CA ARG A 40 -7.03 -19.50 -3.97
C ARG A 40 -7.19 -17.97 -3.94
N ILE A 41 -7.25 -17.37 -2.73
CA ILE A 41 -7.36 -15.93 -2.55
C ILE A 41 -6.03 -15.39 -2.02
N GLY A 42 -5.36 -14.56 -2.81
CA GLY A 42 -4.08 -13.97 -2.46
C GLY A 42 -4.14 -12.47 -2.17
N VAL A 43 -3.01 -11.93 -1.67
CA VAL A 43 -2.86 -10.50 -1.37
C VAL A 43 -1.52 -10.00 -1.92
N ILE A 44 -1.55 -8.94 -2.72
CA ILE A 44 -0.35 -8.19 -3.12
C ILE A 44 -0.56 -6.72 -2.76
N ALA A 45 0.05 -6.28 -1.67
CA ALA A 45 -0.05 -4.90 -1.21
C ALA A 45 1.29 -4.44 -0.62
N GLY A 46 1.77 -3.29 -1.08
CA GLY A 46 3.06 -2.76 -0.69
C GLY A 46 3.01 -1.30 -0.26
N SER A 47 4.15 -0.84 0.25
CA SER A 47 4.44 0.55 0.59
C SER A 47 5.88 0.82 0.21
N ALA A 48 6.18 1.96 -0.40
CA ALA A 48 7.54 2.30 -0.82
C ALA A 48 8.48 2.52 0.36
N ALA A 49 8.02 3.26 1.38
CA ALA A 49 8.83 3.60 2.55
C ALA A 49 8.56 2.69 3.76
N GLY A 50 7.44 1.96 3.76
CA GLY A 50 7.04 1.18 4.93
C GLY A 50 6.77 2.05 6.14
N GLY A 51 7.07 1.55 7.34
CA GLY A 51 6.82 2.25 8.61
C GLY A 51 7.89 3.27 8.99
N LEU A 52 8.07 4.30 8.19
CA LEU A 52 9.09 5.33 8.40
C LEU A 52 8.89 6.08 9.75
N ASP A 53 7.66 6.42 10.09
CA ASP A 53 7.31 7.03 11.39
C ASP A 53 7.63 6.09 12.57
N THR A 54 7.33 4.79 12.40
CA THR A 54 7.71 3.76 13.38
C THR A 54 9.23 3.69 13.57
N ILE A 55 10.00 3.74 12.47
CA ILE A 55 11.47 3.74 12.54
C ILE A 55 11.97 4.97 13.31
N GLN A 56 11.50 6.16 12.93
CA GLN A 56 11.89 7.42 13.57
C GLN A 56 11.63 7.38 15.10
N LYS A 57 10.39 7.08 15.49
CA LYS A 57 10.00 7.07 16.90
C LYS A 57 10.78 6.04 17.74
N ASN A 58 11.02 4.84 17.18
CA ASN A 58 11.81 3.84 17.90
C ASN A 58 13.29 4.20 17.97
N HIS A 59 13.84 4.87 16.94
CA HIS A 59 15.21 5.40 16.99
C HIS A 59 15.34 6.48 18.09
N GLU A 60 14.41 7.41 18.20
CA GLU A 60 14.40 8.43 19.27
C GLU A 60 14.35 7.78 20.66
N VAL A 61 13.48 6.79 20.84
CA VAL A 61 13.40 6.03 22.11
C VAL A 61 14.69 5.29 22.41
N MET A 62 15.30 4.66 21.41
CA MET A 62 16.55 3.93 21.54
C MET A 62 17.69 4.87 21.98
N MET A 63 17.81 6.03 21.35
CA MET A 63 18.85 7.01 21.69
C MET A 63 18.65 7.60 23.09
N ALA A 64 17.40 7.84 23.50
CA ALA A 64 17.10 8.44 24.80
C ALA A 64 17.13 7.43 25.97
N ARG A 65 16.83 6.16 25.74
CA ARG A 65 16.56 5.16 26.80
C ARG A 65 17.28 3.82 26.65
N GLY A 66 18.05 3.62 25.55
CA GLY A 66 18.78 2.38 25.25
C GLY A 66 18.01 1.37 24.41
N TYR A 67 18.74 0.42 23.81
CA TYR A 67 18.25 -0.54 22.80
C TYR A 67 17.03 -1.36 23.25
N HIS A 68 17.01 -1.77 24.52
CA HIS A 68 15.95 -2.62 25.09
C HIS A 68 14.61 -1.90 25.30
N LYS A 69 14.53 -0.62 24.96
CA LYS A 69 13.30 0.19 25.07
C LYS A 69 12.57 0.35 23.74
N CYS A 70 13.13 -0.13 22.64
CA CYS A 70 12.40 -0.22 21.38
C CYS A 70 11.15 -1.08 21.53
N SER A 71 10.12 -0.76 20.74
CA SER A 71 8.90 -1.56 20.71
C SER A 71 9.19 -2.98 20.22
N PRO A 72 8.70 -4.04 20.89
CA PRO A 72 8.78 -5.38 20.36
C PRO A 72 8.02 -5.57 19.05
N PHE A 73 7.14 -4.65 18.71
CA PHE A 73 6.38 -4.62 17.46
C PHE A 73 7.06 -3.76 16.37
N MET A 74 8.22 -3.16 16.64
CA MET A 74 8.89 -2.29 15.68
C MET A 74 9.11 -2.97 14.33
N VAL A 75 9.66 -4.18 14.32
CA VAL A 75 9.96 -4.92 13.08
C VAL A 75 8.68 -5.18 12.26
N PRO A 76 7.62 -5.84 12.80
CA PRO A 76 6.40 -6.04 12.01
C PRO A 76 5.67 -4.74 11.67
N MET A 77 5.89 -3.64 12.38
CA MET A 77 5.28 -2.36 12.03
C MET A 77 6.03 -1.63 10.91
N MET A 78 7.34 -1.85 10.75
CA MET A 78 8.14 -1.11 9.78
C MET A 78 8.22 -1.77 8.39
N ILE A 79 8.12 -3.11 8.30
CA ILE A 79 8.34 -3.82 7.04
C ILE A 79 7.15 -3.74 6.10
N SER A 80 7.40 -3.41 4.84
CA SER A 80 6.37 -3.05 3.85
C SER A 80 5.41 -4.19 3.52
N ASN A 81 5.84 -5.47 3.63
CA ASN A 81 4.99 -6.62 3.35
C ASN A 81 3.92 -6.87 4.42
N MET A 82 3.96 -6.16 5.54
CA MET A 82 2.95 -6.31 6.59
C MET A 82 1.60 -5.70 6.21
N ALA A 83 1.52 -4.85 5.21
CA ALA A 83 0.24 -4.48 4.61
C ALA A 83 -0.49 -5.74 4.09
N ALA A 84 0.16 -6.51 3.22
CA ALA A 84 -0.38 -7.77 2.71
C ALA A 84 -0.60 -8.80 3.83
N GLY A 85 0.38 -8.97 4.74
CA GLY A 85 0.29 -9.91 5.85
C GLY A 85 -0.89 -9.63 6.79
N LYS A 86 -1.14 -8.37 7.15
CA LYS A 86 -2.27 -8.01 8.03
C LYS A 86 -3.63 -8.18 7.36
N ILE A 87 -3.73 -7.89 6.06
CA ILE A 87 -4.94 -8.16 5.27
C ILE A 87 -5.20 -9.68 5.23
N SER A 88 -4.18 -10.48 4.91
CA SER A 88 -4.28 -11.95 4.88
C SER A 88 -4.74 -12.52 6.22
N ILE A 89 -4.17 -12.06 7.35
CA ILE A 89 -4.56 -12.48 8.70
C ILE A 89 -6.01 -12.10 9.00
N LYS A 90 -6.42 -10.87 8.68
CA LYS A 90 -7.76 -10.36 8.98
C LYS A 90 -8.86 -11.21 8.34
N TYR A 91 -8.64 -11.67 7.11
CA TYR A 91 -9.65 -12.41 6.34
C TYR A 91 -9.36 -13.92 6.23
N GLY A 92 -8.26 -14.40 6.82
CA GLY A 92 -7.86 -15.80 6.71
C GLY A 92 -7.51 -16.22 5.29
N LEU A 93 -6.98 -15.30 4.46
CA LEU A 93 -6.59 -15.58 3.08
C LEU A 93 -5.27 -16.34 3.07
N ARG A 94 -5.23 -17.48 2.41
CA ARG A 94 -4.12 -18.45 2.46
C ARG A 94 -3.45 -18.68 1.10
N GLY A 95 -3.84 -17.91 0.07
CA GLY A 95 -3.14 -17.85 -1.20
C GLY A 95 -1.82 -17.08 -1.06
N MET A 96 -1.22 -16.71 -2.19
CA MET A 96 0.04 -15.96 -2.16
C MET A 96 -0.11 -14.65 -1.38
N SER A 97 0.90 -14.29 -0.59
CA SER A 97 0.97 -13.02 0.14
C SER A 97 2.35 -12.40 -0.04
N LYS A 98 2.43 -11.26 -0.74
CA LYS A 98 3.68 -10.57 -1.00
C LYS A 98 3.50 -9.05 -1.08
N ALA A 99 4.61 -8.30 -1.00
CA ALA A 99 4.65 -6.89 -1.31
C ALA A 99 5.54 -6.65 -2.54
N ILE A 100 5.16 -5.65 -3.32
CA ILE A 100 5.98 -5.06 -4.38
C ILE A 100 6.42 -3.69 -3.88
N LEU A 101 7.67 -3.35 -4.11
CA LEU A 101 8.26 -2.09 -3.71
C LEU A 101 8.95 -1.47 -4.93
N THR A 102 8.24 -0.61 -5.62
CA THR A 102 8.70 0.09 -6.82
C THR A 102 8.34 1.58 -6.73
N ALA A 103 8.64 2.17 -5.57
CA ALA A 103 8.39 3.57 -5.27
C ALA A 103 6.93 3.96 -5.60
N CYS A 104 6.72 5.04 -6.36
CA CYS A 104 5.38 5.53 -6.73
C CYS A 104 4.57 4.54 -7.59
N SER A 105 5.23 3.58 -8.25
CA SER A 105 4.59 2.55 -9.07
C SER A 105 4.12 1.32 -8.27
N THR A 106 4.40 1.25 -6.97
CA THR A 106 4.10 0.10 -6.11
C THR A 106 2.66 -0.38 -6.23
N GLY A 107 1.68 0.54 -6.17
CA GLY A 107 0.27 0.20 -6.28
C GLY A 107 -0.11 -0.37 -7.65
N ALA A 108 0.36 0.27 -8.73
CA ALA A 108 0.11 -0.18 -10.10
C ALA A 108 0.75 -1.55 -10.38
N HIS A 109 1.99 -1.75 -9.96
CA HIS A 109 2.66 -3.04 -10.09
C HIS A 109 2.02 -4.14 -9.26
N SER A 110 1.56 -3.82 -8.04
CA SER A 110 0.81 -4.77 -7.19
C SER A 110 -0.47 -5.25 -7.88
N ILE A 111 -1.23 -4.35 -8.50
CA ILE A 111 -2.45 -4.67 -9.26
C ILE A 111 -2.11 -5.49 -10.51
N GLY A 112 -1.08 -5.09 -11.27
CA GLY A 112 -0.68 -5.79 -12.49
C GLY A 112 -0.17 -7.21 -12.24
N ASP A 113 0.66 -7.40 -11.21
CA ASP A 113 1.14 -8.73 -10.82
C ASP A 113 0.03 -9.61 -10.24
N ALA A 114 -0.93 -9.02 -9.52
CA ALA A 114 -2.12 -9.72 -9.06
C ALA A 114 -2.98 -10.22 -10.23
N ALA A 115 -3.17 -9.38 -11.26
CA ALA A 115 -3.87 -9.78 -12.48
C ALA A 115 -3.15 -10.94 -13.20
N ARG A 116 -1.82 -10.88 -13.30
CA ARG A 116 -1.02 -11.99 -13.86
C ARG A 116 -1.17 -13.28 -13.06
N ALA A 117 -1.18 -13.20 -11.72
CA ALA A 117 -1.39 -14.37 -10.87
C ALA A 117 -2.73 -15.06 -11.19
N ILE A 118 -3.79 -14.29 -11.44
CA ILE A 118 -5.09 -14.83 -11.87
C ILE A 118 -4.99 -15.40 -13.29
N GLN A 119 -4.40 -14.68 -14.23
CA GLN A 119 -4.23 -15.13 -15.62
C GLN A 119 -3.44 -16.44 -15.75
N TYR A 120 -2.44 -16.65 -14.86
CA TYR A 120 -1.66 -17.88 -14.82
C TYR A 120 -2.30 -19.02 -14.02
N GLY A 121 -3.44 -18.77 -13.39
CA GLY A 121 -4.17 -19.75 -12.59
C GLY A 121 -3.55 -20.00 -11.21
N ASP A 122 -2.67 -19.11 -10.72
CA ASP A 122 -2.10 -19.19 -9.36
C ASP A 122 -3.12 -18.80 -8.29
N ALA A 123 -4.08 -17.96 -8.62
CA ALA A 123 -5.16 -17.51 -7.76
C ALA A 123 -6.46 -17.32 -8.56
N ASP A 124 -7.60 -17.38 -7.90
CA ASP A 124 -8.89 -17.02 -8.47
C ASP A 124 -9.30 -15.60 -8.10
N ILE A 125 -8.84 -15.14 -6.93
CA ILE A 125 -9.12 -13.81 -6.40
C ILE A 125 -7.84 -13.21 -5.80
N MET A 126 -7.64 -11.91 -6.05
CA MET A 126 -6.51 -11.17 -5.48
C MET A 126 -6.97 -9.84 -4.87
N VAL A 127 -6.55 -9.60 -3.65
CA VAL A 127 -6.65 -8.27 -3.01
C VAL A 127 -5.36 -7.52 -3.29
N ALA A 128 -5.41 -6.42 -4.03
CA ALA A 128 -4.19 -5.79 -4.52
C ALA A 128 -4.21 -4.26 -4.43
N GLY A 129 -3.05 -3.66 -4.23
CA GLY A 129 -2.90 -2.21 -4.21
C GLY A 129 -1.66 -1.72 -3.48
N GLY A 130 -1.71 -0.50 -2.99
CA GLY A 130 -0.61 0.13 -2.26
C GLY A 130 -1.08 1.12 -1.22
N ALA A 131 -0.18 1.45 -0.31
CA ALA A 131 -0.38 2.45 0.73
C ALA A 131 0.92 3.18 1.04
N GLU A 132 0.81 4.43 1.47
CA GLU A 132 1.95 5.19 1.95
C GLU A 132 1.56 6.07 3.13
N ALA A 133 2.45 6.18 4.13
CA ALA A 133 2.26 7.04 5.30
C ALA A 133 3.63 7.54 5.81
N GLY A 134 4.28 8.37 5.00
CA GLY A 134 5.64 8.87 5.26
C GLY A 134 5.71 10.28 5.81
N ILE A 135 4.61 10.89 6.26
CA ILE A 135 4.61 12.25 6.82
C ILE A 135 5.09 12.21 8.27
N CYS A 136 6.41 12.26 8.41
CA CYS A 136 7.13 12.40 9.68
C CYS A 136 8.37 13.27 9.43
N ASP A 137 9.07 13.68 10.47
CA ASP A 137 10.24 14.59 10.35
C ASP A 137 11.32 14.02 9.43
N LEU A 138 11.58 12.70 9.55
CA LEU A 138 12.56 12.01 8.70
C LEU A 138 12.11 12.02 7.23
N GLY A 139 10.83 11.75 6.95
CA GLY A 139 10.27 11.76 5.59
C GLY A 139 10.30 13.15 4.97
N ILE A 140 9.79 14.16 5.69
CA ILE A 140 9.81 15.56 5.24
C ILE A 140 11.26 16.03 5.03
N GLY A 141 12.16 15.72 5.98
CA GLY A 141 13.56 16.09 5.89
C GLY A 141 14.24 15.48 4.66
N ALA A 142 14.03 14.20 4.39
CA ALA A 142 14.60 13.50 3.24
C ALA A 142 14.15 14.13 1.90
N PHE A 143 12.85 14.31 1.69
CA PHE A 143 12.31 14.90 0.46
C PHE A 143 12.63 16.39 0.33
N THR A 144 12.73 17.15 1.44
CA THR A 144 13.19 18.53 1.43
C THR A 144 14.66 18.61 1.00
N SER A 145 15.51 17.72 1.53
CA SER A 145 16.92 17.66 1.16
C SER A 145 17.12 17.30 -0.31
N ALA A 146 16.27 16.41 -0.84
CA ALA A 146 16.22 16.05 -2.25
C ALA A 146 15.65 17.16 -3.17
N LYS A 147 15.13 18.27 -2.58
CA LYS A 147 14.52 19.41 -3.31
C LYS A 147 13.32 19.02 -4.19
N THR A 148 12.55 18.03 -3.76
CA THR A 148 11.41 17.51 -4.54
C THR A 148 10.06 18.02 -4.07
N LEU A 149 9.99 18.65 -2.87
CA LEU A 149 8.75 19.21 -2.34
C LEU A 149 8.49 20.62 -2.87
N SER A 150 7.21 20.92 -3.12
CA SER A 150 6.74 22.27 -3.40
C SER A 150 6.99 23.19 -2.21
N ARG A 151 7.29 24.46 -2.51
CA ARG A 151 7.51 25.53 -1.52
C ARG A 151 6.37 26.55 -1.50
N HIS A 152 5.28 26.30 -2.19
CA HIS A 152 4.10 27.18 -2.24
C HIS A 152 3.31 27.17 -0.92
N ASN A 153 3.90 27.66 0.17
CA ASN A 153 3.27 27.71 1.49
C ASN A 153 2.28 28.88 1.62
N ASP A 154 2.35 29.88 0.75
CA ASP A 154 1.44 31.04 0.77
C ASP A 154 0.02 30.65 0.31
N GLU A 155 -0.11 29.70 -0.60
CA GLU A 155 -1.37 29.17 -1.08
C GLU A 155 -1.38 27.62 -1.05
N PRO A 156 -1.38 26.99 0.14
CA PRO A 156 -1.16 25.55 0.29
C PRO A 156 -2.22 24.69 -0.43
N THR A 157 -3.45 25.16 -0.54
CA THR A 157 -4.53 24.46 -1.28
C THR A 157 -4.34 24.45 -2.79
N LYS A 158 -3.44 25.27 -3.35
CA LYS A 158 -3.08 25.35 -4.76
C LYS A 158 -1.68 24.83 -5.06
N ALA A 159 -0.94 24.36 -4.05
CA ALA A 159 0.44 23.94 -4.21
C ALA A 159 0.55 22.63 -5.02
N SER A 160 -0.35 21.66 -4.81
CA SER A 160 -0.43 20.46 -5.66
C SER A 160 -1.08 20.82 -7.00
N ARG A 161 -0.27 20.85 -8.07
CA ARG A 161 -0.70 21.27 -9.40
C ARG A 161 -0.05 20.42 -10.51
N PRO A 162 -0.44 19.14 -10.62
CA PRO A 162 0.10 18.24 -11.64
C PRO A 162 -0.08 18.81 -13.05
N TYR A 163 0.94 18.69 -13.89
CA TYR A 163 1.02 19.19 -15.27
C TYR A 163 1.02 20.73 -15.44
N ASP A 164 0.86 21.51 -14.37
CA ASP A 164 0.96 22.96 -14.44
C ASP A 164 2.39 23.39 -14.78
N ILE A 165 2.55 24.44 -15.62
CA ILE A 165 3.88 24.94 -16.00
C ILE A 165 4.65 25.55 -14.82
N ASN A 166 3.93 26.05 -13.82
CA ASN A 166 4.51 26.68 -12.63
C ASN A 166 4.64 25.70 -11.43
N ARG A 167 4.46 24.39 -11.65
CA ARG A 167 4.70 23.42 -10.59
C ARG A 167 6.15 23.43 -10.13
N ASP A 168 6.37 23.33 -8.84
CA ASP A 168 7.70 23.44 -8.22
C ASP A 168 8.07 22.22 -7.35
N GLY A 169 7.28 21.16 -7.40
CA GLY A 169 7.47 19.95 -6.61
C GLY A 169 6.14 19.29 -6.24
N PHE A 170 6.20 18.24 -5.47
CA PHE A 170 4.98 17.54 -5.01
C PHE A 170 4.64 17.88 -3.55
N ILE A 171 3.44 17.54 -3.14
CA ILE A 171 2.96 17.62 -1.76
C ILE A 171 2.85 16.21 -1.22
N MET A 172 3.52 15.94 -0.10
CA MET A 172 3.41 14.64 0.58
C MET A 172 1.98 14.42 1.06
N SER A 173 1.46 13.22 0.83
CA SER A 173 0.18 12.79 1.37
C SER A 173 0.26 11.37 1.90
N GLU A 174 -0.75 10.94 2.65
CA GLU A 174 -0.87 9.60 3.21
C GLU A 174 -2.19 8.98 2.77
N GLY A 175 -2.20 7.69 2.49
CA GLY A 175 -3.41 6.99 2.08
C GLY A 175 -3.16 5.57 1.60
N ALA A 176 -4.24 4.93 1.16
CA ALA A 176 -4.20 3.60 0.56
C ALA A 176 -5.27 3.47 -0.53
N GLY A 177 -4.95 2.70 -1.56
CA GLY A 177 -5.89 2.24 -2.57
C GLY A 177 -5.79 0.73 -2.72
N ILE A 178 -6.91 0.03 -2.49
CA ILE A 178 -6.99 -1.44 -2.60
C ILE A 178 -8.18 -1.80 -3.48
N VAL A 179 -7.96 -2.76 -4.36
CA VAL A 179 -8.99 -3.36 -5.22
C VAL A 179 -9.06 -4.86 -5.01
N VAL A 180 -10.21 -5.45 -5.29
CA VAL A 180 -10.39 -6.89 -5.42
C VAL A 180 -10.41 -7.21 -6.92
N LEU A 181 -9.46 -8.02 -7.35
CA LEU A 181 -9.41 -8.61 -8.68
C LEU A 181 -9.94 -10.04 -8.59
N GLU A 182 -10.67 -10.45 -9.58
CA GLU A 182 -11.32 -11.76 -9.60
C GLU A 182 -11.33 -12.31 -11.02
N GLU A 183 -11.18 -13.62 -11.15
CA GLU A 183 -11.34 -14.29 -12.42
C GLU A 183 -12.76 -14.02 -12.97
N ARG A 184 -12.84 -13.71 -14.25
CA ARG A 184 -14.07 -13.17 -14.86
C ARG A 184 -15.27 -14.12 -14.75
N GLU A 185 -15.08 -15.40 -15.10
CA GLU A 185 -16.19 -16.37 -15.08
C GLU A 185 -16.62 -16.70 -13.65
N HIS A 186 -15.66 -16.70 -12.70
CA HIS A 186 -15.95 -16.80 -11.28
C HIS A 186 -16.83 -15.64 -10.80
N ALA A 187 -16.47 -14.40 -11.16
CA ALA A 187 -17.24 -13.21 -10.81
C ALA A 187 -18.67 -13.25 -11.39
N ILE A 188 -18.79 -13.67 -12.65
CA ILE A 188 -20.09 -13.82 -13.32
C ILE A 188 -20.93 -14.89 -12.63
N ALA A 189 -20.35 -16.05 -12.32
CA ALA A 189 -21.06 -17.19 -11.72
C ALA A 189 -21.67 -16.85 -10.34
N ARG A 190 -20.98 -16.01 -9.53
CA ARG A 190 -21.54 -15.56 -8.25
C ARG A 190 -22.39 -14.28 -8.34
N GLY A 191 -22.58 -13.72 -9.54
CA GLY A 191 -23.36 -12.49 -9.75
C GLY A 191 -22.70 -11.23 -9.21
N ALA A 192 -21.37 -11.16 -9.23
CA ALA A 192 -20.62 -10.02 -8.78
C ALA A 192 -20.90 -8.75 -9.60
N LYS A 193 -20.83 -7.59 -8.97
CA LYS A 193 -20.80 -6.31 -9.68
C LYS A 193 -19.42 -6.09 -10.26
N ILE A 194 -19.27 -6.22 -11.56
CA ILE A 194 -18.02 -5.96 -12.28
C ILE A 194 -17.97 -4.47 -12.66
N TYR A 195 -16.94 -3.76 -12.21
CA TYR A 195 -16.70 -2.36 -12.54
C TYR A 195 -15.99 -2.20 -13.88
N ALA A 196 -14.99 -3.05 -14.13
CA ALA A 196 -14.18 -3.06 -15.33
C ALA A 196 -13.46 -4.39 -15.49
N GLU A 197 -12.96 -4.65 -16.69
CA GLU A 197 -12.01 -5.73 -16.96
C GLU A 197 -10.60 -5.16 -17.08
N LEU A 198 -9.63 -5.76 -16.39
CA LEU A 198 -8.21 -5.44 -16.55
C LEU A 198 -7.66 -6.24 -17.72
N VAL A 199 -7.61 -5.61 -18.89
CA VAL A 199 -7.29 -6.26 -20.17
C VAL A 199 -5.81 -6.25 -20.52
N GLY A 200 -4.98 -5.54 -19.80
CA GLY A 200 -3.56 -5.47 -20.09
C GLY A 200 -2.73 -4.86 -18.97
N TYR A 201 -1.46 -5.23 -18.93
CA TYR A 201 -0.47 -4.71 -18.00
C TYR A 201 0.91 -4.70 -18.67
N GLY A 202 1.59 -3.57 -18.58
CA GLY A 202 2.96 -3.40 -19.05
C GLY A 202 3.80 -2.64 -18.04
N GLN A 203 5.11 -2.89 -18.07
CA GLN A 203 6.09 -2.19 -17.23
C GLN A 203 7.41 -2.06 -18.00
N SER A 204 8.13 -0.96 -17.73
CA SER A 204 9.44 -0.68 -18.31
C SER A 204 10.28 0.13 -17.31
N SER A 205 11.56 0.28 -17.62
CA SER A 205 12.49 1.15 -16.92
C SER A 205 13.21 2.02 -17.95
N ASP A 206 13.46 3.28 -17.60
CA ASP A 206 14.25 4.19 -18.44
C ASP A 206 15.76 3.93 -18.32
N ALA A 207 16.19 3.29 -17.22
CA ALA A 207 17.61 2.99 -16.92
C ALA A 207 18.53 4.23 -17.02
N TYR A 208 17.99 5.40 -16.68
CA TYR A 208 18.67 6.69 -16.86
C TYR A 208 19.37 7.15 -15.59
N ASP A 209 18.63 7.49 -14.53
CA ASP A 209 19.14 8.02 -13.28
C ASP A 209 18.38 7.47 -12.07
N MET A 210 18.95 7.59 -10.87
CA MET A 210 18.33 7.06 -9.64
C MET A 210 17.09 7.89 -9.22
N VAL A 211 17.03 9.17 -9.58
CA VAL A 211 16.01 10.13 -9.11
C VAL A 211 15.30 10.82 -10.27
N ALA A 212 16.05 11.31 -11.25
CA ALA A 212 15.53 12.05 -12.39
C ALA A 212 15.02 11.10 -13.48
N PRO A 213 13.82 11.30 -14.02
CA PRO A 213 13.33 10.57 -15.19
C PRO A 213 14.06 11.05 -16.46
N ASP A 214 14.15 10.18 -17.48
CA ASP A 214 14.63 10.54 -18.81
C ASP A 214 13.68 11.50 -19.55
#